data_2e72419eeac996266d287140608d4d34
#
_entry.id   2e72419eeac996266d287140608d4d34
#
_cell.length_a   1.000
_cell.length_b   1.000
_cell.length_c   1.000
_cell.angle_alpha   90.00
_cell.angle_beta   90.00
_cell.angle_gamma   90.00
#
_symmetry.space_group_name_H-M   'P 1'
#
loop_
_entity.id
_entity.type
_entity.pdbx_description
1 polymer ?
#
loop_
_entity_poly.entity_id
_entity_poly.type
_entity_poly.pdbx_seq_one_letter_code
_entity_poly.pdbx_strand_id
1 'polypeptide(L)'
;MCMRFWILIRRKKEITVKSIYKEDKMFITFKQLKYCTLPYSSTCHSVQGTTINEPYTIFDTNIAYADRRWIWTAVTRSTKLEDITIFKHSDTECEALERAKYKQYFDLKIHNYVDQDINAGRIKKTKEGILYKNQIIDDYINYKWFMEQDDLTCYMCGETFDFELSDSHVVSNMTCDRLDNKMYHSKTNCKLCCLSCNVAKK
;
A
#
# COMPACT_ATOMS: atom_id res chain seq x y z
N MET A 1 -3.93 -21.27 -22.78
CA MET A 1 -4.48 -20.74 -24.05
C MET A 1 -5.03 -19.35 -23.78
N CYS A 2 -4.27 -18.31 -24.10
CA CYS A 2 -4.62 -16.92 -23.76
C CYS A 2 -5.56 -16.38 -24.84
N MET A 3 -6.80 -16.06 -24.50
CA MET A 3 -7.73 -15.42 -25.44
C MET A 3 -7.41 -13.92 -25.48
N ARG A 4 -6.94 -13.42 -26.62
CA ARG A 4 -6.83 -11.97 -26.84
C ARG A 4 -8.19 -11.43 -27.30
N PHE A 5 -8.64 -10.33 -26.72
CA PHE A 5 -9.93 -9.71 -26.99
C PHE A 5 -9.74 -8.24 -27.39
N TRP A 6 -10.55 -7.76 -28.36
CA TRP A 6 -10.72 -6.33 -28.62
C TRP A 6 -11.96 -5.83 -27.85
N ILE A 7 -11.81 -4.74 -27.11
CA ILE A 7 -12.90 -4.14 -26.35
C ILE A 7 -13.49 -2.99 -27.14
N LEU A 8 -14.77 -3.09 -27.49
CA LEU A 8 -15.57 -2.01 -28.08
C LEU A 8 -16.58 -1.54 -27.04
N ILE A 9 -16.37 -0.32 -26.50
CA ILE A 9 -17.28 0.28 -25.51
C ILE A 9 -18.48 0.87 -26.23
N ARG A 10 -19.69 0.38 -25.96
CA ARG A 10 -20.95 1.02 -26.36
C ARG A 10 -21.65 1.68 -25.17
N ARG A 11 -22.42 2.77 -25.48
CA ARG A 11 -23.06 3.68 -24.51
C ARG A 11 -24.11 3.11 -23.53
N LYS A 12 -24.29 1.81 -23.41
CA LYS A 12 -25.27 1.17 -22.52
C LYS A 12 -24.60 0.08 -21.67
N LYS A 13 -23.86 0.48 -20.62
CA LYS A 13 -23.44 -0.43 -19.51
C LYS A 13 -23.00 -1.87 -19.90
N GLU A 14 -22.74 -2.12 -21.19
CA GLU A 14 -22.34 -3.40 -21.77
C GLU A 14 -21.10 -3.22 -22.63
N ILE A 15 -20.21 -4.18 -22.56
CA ILE A 15 -18.95 -4.23 -23.30
C ILE A 15 -19.06 -5.39 -24.27
N THR A 16 -18.85 -5.11 -25.56
CA THR A 16 -18.73 -6.16 -26.56
C THR A 16 -17.29 -6.62 -26.63
N VAL A 17 -17.07 -7.90 -26.40
CA VAL A 17 -15.77 -8.56 -26.48
C VAL A 17 -15.76 -9.45 -27.70
N LYS A 18 -14.78 -9.29 -28.59
CA LYS A 18 -14.61 -10.14 -29.78
C LYS A 18 -13.37 -11.02 -29.58
N SER A 19 -13.54 -12.35 -29.78
CA SER A 19 -12.39 -13.25 -29.83
C SER A 19 -11.56 -12.95 -31.10
N ILE A 20 -10.23 -12.93 -30.96
CA ILE A 20 -9.34 -12.81 -32.12
C ILE A 20 -9.21 -14.13 -32.93
N TYR A 21 -9.63 -15.26 -32.34
CA TYR A 21 -9.52 -16.57 -32.92
C TYR A 21 -10.85 -17.10 -33.50
N LYS A 22 -11.97 -16.47 -33.12
CA LYS A 22 -13.31 -16.81 -33.57
C LYS A 22 -14.09 -15.53 -33.84
N GLU A 23 -15.00 -15.58 -34.80
CA GLU A 23 -15.87 -14.44 -35.10
C GLU A 23 -16.96 -14.18 -34.06
N ASP A 24 -16.99 -15.01 -33.00
CA ASP A 24 -17.98 -14.91 -31.94
C ASP A 24 -17.82 -13.61 -31.14
N LYS A 25 -18.92 -12.90 -30.96
CA LYS A 25 -19.02 -11.73 -30.11
C LYS A 25 -19.66 -12.12 -28.78
N MET A 26 -19.06 -11.75 -27.69
CA MET A 26 -19.60 -11.93 -26.33
C MET A 26 -19.96 -10.56 -25.75
N PHE A 27 -21.11 -10.46 -25.10
CA PHE A 27 -21.52 -9.26 -24.39
C PHE A 27 -21.25 -9.46 -22.90
N ILE A 28 -20.51 -8.54 -22.30
CA ILE A 28 -20.15 -8.58 -20.89
C ILE A 28 -20.72 -7.31 -20.22
N THR A 29 -21.44 -7.50 -19.15
CA THR A 29 -21.93 -6.37 -18.33
C THR A 29 -20.80 -5.82 -17.45
N PHE A 30 -20.92 -4.56 -17.02
CA PHE A 30 -19.94 -3.96 -16.07
C PHE A 30 -19.80 -4.78 -14.77
N LYS A 31 -20.86 -5.46 -14.32
CA LYS A 31 -20.79 -6.35 -13.16
C LYS A 31 -19.92 -7.59 -13.40
N GLN A 32 -19.82 -8.05 -14.63
CA GLN A 32 -19.01 -9.23 -15.00
C GLN A 32 -17.55 -8.87 -15.25
N LEU A 33 -17.22 -7.58 -15.45
CA LEU A 33 -15.82 -7.12 -15.62
C LEU A 33 -14.91 -7.54 -14.46
N LYS A 34 -15.43 -7.63 -13.24
CA LYS A 34 -14.64 -8.07 -12.09
C LYS A 34 -14.09 -9.50 -12.21
N TYR A 35 -14.63 -10.30 -13.13
CA TYR A 35 -14.15 -11.67 -13.41
C TYR A 35 -13.24 -11.72 -14.64
N CYS A 36 -13.01 -10.59 -15.30
CA CYS A 36 -12.15 -10.52 -16.47
C CYS A 36 -10.76 -10.06 -16.05
N THR A 37 -9.74 -10.74 -16.57
CA THR A 37 -8.34 -10.35 -16.41
C THR A 37 -7.79 -9.94 -17.77
N LEU A 38 -6.88 -8.96 -17.78
CA LEU A 38 -6.20 -8.56 -19.01
C LEU A 38 -5.15 -9.61 -19.36
N PRO A 39 -5.14 -10.14 -20.58
CA PRO A 39 -4.26 -11.25 -20.96
C PRO A 39 -2.78 -10.84 -21.05
N TYR A 40 -2.51 -9.54 -21.12
CA TYR A 40 -1.16 -8.98 -21.24
C TYR A 40 -0.64 -8.38 -19.92
N SER A 41 -1.41 -8.47 -18.85
CA SER A 41 -0.96 -8.07 -17.51
C SER A 41 -1.43 -9.07 -16.47
N SER A 42 -0.59 -9.31 -15.48
CA SER A 42 -0.85 -10.23 -14.38
C SER A 42 -0.26 -9.66 -13.10
N THR A 43 -0.87 -9.97 -11.96
CA THR A 43 -0.27 -9.61 -10.67
C THR A 43 0.89 -10.55 -10.36
N CYS A 44 1.87 -10.07 -9.58
CA CYS A 44 3.00 -10.87 -9.15
C CYS A 44 2.55 -12.18 -8.46
N HIS A 45 1.51 -12.12 -7.64
CA HIS A 45 0.94 -13.30 -6.97
C HIS A 45 0.31 -14.31 -7.94
N SER A 46 -0.36 -13.84 -9.00
CA SER A 46 -1.02 -14.74 -9.94
C SER A 46 -0.05 -15.53 -10.81
N VAL A 47 1.18 -15.05 -10.96
CA VAL A 47 2.25 -15.75 -11.72
C VAL A 47 3.22 -16.52 -10.82
N GLN A 48 2.98 -16.54 -9.52
CA GLN A 48 3.80 -17.32 -8.60
C GLN A 48 3.72 -18.81 -8.93
N GLY A 49 4.89 -19.46 -9.07
CA GLY A 49 4.98 -20.88 -9.46
C GLY A 49 4.92 -21.14 -10.97
N THR A 50 4.72 -20.10 -11.81
CA THR A 50 4.77 -20.24 -13.27
C THR A 50 6.10 -19.73 -13.83
N THR A 51 6.49 -20.23 -15.00
CA THR A 51 7.63 -19.71 -15.77
C THR A 51 7.11 -18.92 -16.96
N ILE A 52 7.63 -17.72 -17.16
CA ILE A 52 7.31 -16.85 -18.31
C ILE A 52 8.46 -17.01 -19.32
N ASN A 53 8.16 -17.53 -20.49
CA ASN A 53 9.15 -17.79 -21.55
C ASN A 53 9.22 -16.68 -22.60
N GLU A 54 8.44 -15.62 -22.40
CA GLU A 54 8.39 -14.46 -23.30
C GLU A 54 8.91 -13.23 -22.56
N PRO A 55 9.46 -12.23 -23.27
CA PRO A 55 9.86 -10.97 -22.64
C PRO A 55 8.69 -10.31 -21.92
N TYR A 56 8.93 -9.78 -20.72
CA TYR A 56 7.92 -9.06 -19.94
C TYR A 56 8.51 -7.87 -19.21
N THR A 57 7.63 -6.95 -18.84
CA THR A 57 7.98 -5.74 -18.09
C THR A 57 7.39 -5.79 -16.69
N ILE A 58 8.21 -5.51 -15.69
CA ILE A 58 7.79 -5.35 -14.30
C ILE A 58 7.47 -3.88 -14.09
N PHE A 59 6.22 -3.58 -13.69
CA PHE A 59 5.75 -2.26 -13.31
C PHE A 59 5.63 -2.15 -11.78
N ASP A 60 5.35 -0.95 -11.31
CA ASP A 60 4.98 -0.66 -9.92
C ASP A 60 6.02 -1.12 -8.87
N THR A 61 7.30 -1.09 -9.21
CA THR A 61 8.39 -1.46 -8.29
C THR A 61 8.52 -0.50 -7.11
N ASN A 62 7.88 0.68 -7.16
CA ASN A 62 7.94 1.74 -6.15
C ASN A 62 6.68 1.79 -5.26
N ILE A 63 5.75 0.83 -5.38
CA ILE A 63 4.58 0.78 -4.50
C ILE A 63 4.91 0.18 -3.14
N ALA A 64 4.08 0.49 -2.15
CA ALA A 64 4.28 0.06 -0.77
C ALA A 64 4.41 -1.47 -0.56
N TYR A 65 3.81 -2.26 -1.44
CA TYR A 65 3.84 -3.73 -1.38
C TYR A 65 4.91 -4.36 -2.27
N ALA A 66 5.68 -3.57 -3.04
CA ALA A 66 6.79 -4.05 -3.86
C ALA A 66 8.07 -4.21 -3.02
N ASP A 67 7.98 -5.03 -1.98
CA ASP A 67 9.13 -5.36 -1.14
C ASP A 67 10.14 -6.25 -1.88
N ARG A 68 11.25 -6.56 -1.21
CA ARG A 68 12.31 -7.43 -1.73
C ARG A 68 11.76 -8.80 -2.18
N ARG A 69 10.79 -9.37 -1.45
CA ARG A 69 10.19 -10.69 -1.77
C ARG A 69 9.32 -10.60 -3.01
N TRP A 70 8.55 -9.52 -3.14
CA TRP A 70 7.73 -9.26 -4.30
C TRP A 70 8.58 -9.11 -5.57
N ILE A 71 9.63 -8.27 -5.51
CA ILE A 71 10.56 -8.07 -6.62
C ILE A 71 11.25 -9.39 -6.99
N TRP A 72 11.73 -10.13 -5.99
CA TRP A 72 12.33 -11.44 -6.22
C TRP A 72 11.37 -12.40 -6.91
N THR A 73 10.13 -12.47 -6.46
CA THR A 73 9.10 -13.31 -7.07
C THR A 73 8.86 -12.91 -8.53
N ALA A 74 8.81 -11.61 -8.84
CA ALA A 74 8.60 -11.12 -10.20
C ALA A 74 9.80 -11.46 -11.11
N VAL A 75 11.02 -11.21 -10.66
CA VAL A 75 12.25 -11.44 -11.44
C VAL A 75 12.50 -12.93 -11.69
N THR A 76 12.20 -13.81 -10.74
CA THR A 76 12.43 -15.25 -10.88
C THR A 76 11.40 -15.97 -11.76
N ARG A 77 10.51 -15.23 -12.44
CA ARG A 77 9.55 -15.83 -13.39
C ARG A 77 10.17 -16.12 -14.74
N SER A 78 11.26 -15.46 -15.13
CA SER A 78 12.02 -15.80 -16.33
C SER A 78 13.27 -16.61 -15.99
N THR A 79 13.69 -17.42 -16.96
CA THR A 79 15.00 -18.12 -16.91
C THR A 79 16.12 -17.26 -17.48
N LYS A 80 15.80 -16.13 -18.13
CA LYS A 80 16.74 -15.23 -18.78
C LYS A 80 16.53 -13.80 -18.30
N LEU A 81 17.60 -13.16 -17.84
CA LEU A 81 17.55 -11.76 -17.38
C LEU A 81 17.28 -10.79 -18.53
N GLU A 82 17.70 -11.13 -19.75
CA GLU A 82 17.50 -10.32 -20.95
C GLU A 82 16.02 -10.17 -21.35
N ASP A 83 15.17 -11.10 -20.90
CA ASP A 83 13.73 -11.07 -21.16
C ASP A 83 12.98 -10.19 -20.14
N ILE A 84 13.68 -9.62 -19.16
CA ILE A 84 13.07 -8.84 -18.09
C ILE A 84 13.38 -7.35 -18.28
N THR A 85 12.34 -6.55 -18.40
CA THR A 85 12.44 -5.09 -18.36
C THR A 85 11.80 -4.57 -17.10
N ILE A 86 12.49 -3.67 -16.38
CA ILE A 86 11.90 -2.95 -15.25
C ILE A 86 11.50 -1.57 -15.75
N PHE A 87 10.21 -1.25 -15.61
CA PHE A 87 9.71 0.09 -15.94
C PHE A 87 10.26 1.10 -14.94
N LYS A 88 10.91 2.14 -15.44
CA LYS A 88 11.42 3.23 -14.62
C LYS A 88 10.49 4.43 -14.75
N HIS A 89 9.95 4.86 -13.63
CA HIS A 89 9.21 6.13 -13.57
C HIS A 89 10.15 7.33 -13.70
N SER A 90 9.64 8.47 -14.15
CA SER A 90 10.34 9.75 -14.05
C SER A 90 10.55 10.14 -12.58
N ASP A 91 11.50 11.02 -12.30
CA ASP A 91 11.81 11.46 -10.92
C ASP A 91 10.56 12.02 -10.22
N THR A 92 9.76 12.83 -10.93
CA THR A 92 8.49 13.37 -10.40
C THR A 92 7.44 12.29 -10.12
N GLU A 93 7.36 11.24 -10.94
CA GLU A 93 6.49 10.10 -10.70
C GLU A 93 6.99 9.26 -9.54
N CYS A 94 8.30 9.07 -9.40
CA CYS A 94 8.92 8.39 -8.26
C CYS A 94 8.58 9.10 -6.96
N GLU A 95 8.73 10.41 -6.89
CA GLU A 95 8.36 11.20 -5.71
C GLU A 95 6.86 11.10 -5.37
N ALA A 96 5.99 11.13 -6.38
CA ALA A 96 4.56 10.98 -6.16
C ALA A 96 4.19 9.59 -5.62
N LEU A 97 4.82 8.54 -6.15
CA LEU A 97 4.64 7.16 -5.71
C LEU A 97 5.16 6.96 -4.27
N GLU A 98 6.30 7.54 -3.96
CA GLU A 98 6.87 7.48 -2.62
C GLU A 98 5.98 8.18 -1.59
N ARG A 99 5.48 9.38 -1.90
CA ARG A 99 4.49 10.09 -1.06
C ARG A 99 3.20 9.27 -0.87
N ALA A 100 2.73 8.59 -1.93
CA ALA A 100 1.57 7.72 -1.85
C ALA A 100 1.84 6.50 -0.95
N LYS A 101 3.05 5.91 -1.01
CA LYS A 101 3.51 4.84 -0.13
C LYS A 101 3.48 5.27 1.33
N TYR A 102 4.07 6.42 1.64
CA TYR A 102 4.08 6.95 3.02
C TYR A 102 2.66 7.23 3.52
N LYS A 103 1.80 7.79 2.65
CA LYS A 103 0.41 8.04 3.01
C LYS A 103 -0.33 6.75 3.35
N GLN A 104 -0.21 5.73 2.50
CA GLN A 104 -0.84 4.43 2.72
C GLN A 104 -0.37 3.77 4.02
N TYR A 105 0.95 3.77 4.25
CA TYR A 105 1.54 3.22 5.46
C TYR A 105 1.00 3.93 6.71
N PHE A 106 1.00 5.27 6.69
CA PHE A 106 0.58 6.06 7.83
C PHE A 106 -0.92 5.95 8.10
N ASP A 107 -1.75 5.95 7.06
CA ASP A 107 -3.21 5.77 7.19
C ASP A 107 -3.54 4.43 7.88
N LEU A 108 -2.83 3.35 7.54
CA LEU A 108 -2.99 2.05 8.22
C LEU A 108 -2.55 2.11 9.69
N LYS A 109 -1.43 2.78 9.99
CA LYS A 109 -0.98 2.94 11.38
C LYS A 109 -1.97 3.75 12.20
N ILE A 110 -2.49 4.86 11.66
CA ILE A 110 -3.52 5.67 12.32
C ILE A 110 -4.75 4.82 12.66
N HIS A 111 -5.22 4.01 11.73
CA HIS A 111 -6.36 3.14 11.98
C HIS A 111 -6.10 2.23 13.20
N ASN A 112 -4.95 1.59 13.23
CA ASN A 112 -4.54 0.73 14.34
C ASN A 112 -4.40 1.50 15.67
N TYR A 113 -3.88 2.73 15.65
CA TYR A 113 -3.76 3.55 16.86
C TYR A 113 -5.13 3.99 17.39
N VAL A 114 -6.06 4.35 16.51
CA VAL A 114 -7.43 4.67 16.91
C VAL A 114 -8.08 3.46 17.60
N ASP A 115 -7.94 2.26 17.03
CA ASP A 115 -8.48 1.04 17.62
C ASP A 115 -7.82 0.72 18.97
N GLN A 116 -6.50 0.90 19.10
CA GLN A 116 -5.79 0.74 20.36
C GLN A 116 -6.28 1.72 21.43
N ASP A 117 -6.49 2.99 21.07
CA ASP A 117 -6.96 4.00 22.00
C ASP A 117 -8.43 3.80 22.40
N ILE A 118 -9.28 3.30 21.49
CA ILE A 118 -10.65 2.91 21.80
C ILE A 118 -10.66 1.72 22.76
N ASN A 119 -9.91 0.67 22.44
CA ASN A 119 -9.85 -0.57 23.24
C ASN A 119 -9.31 -0.31 24.66
N ALA A 120 -8.40 0.65 24.78
CA ALA A 120 -7.86 1.09 26.07
C ALA A 120 -8.75 2.12 26.80
N GLY A 121 -9.91 2.48 26.24
CA GLY A 121 -10.84 3.44 26.84
C GLY A 121 -10.34 4.89 26.85
N ARG A 122 -9.29 5.24 26.09
CA ARG A 122 -8.73 6.59 26.04
C ARG A 122 -9.62 7.54 25.24
N ILE A 123 -10.18 7.07 24.15
CA ILE A 123 -11.07 7.82 23.24
C ILE A 123 -12.32 7.05 22.91
N LYS A 124 -13.32 7.76 22.36
CA LYS A 124 -14.50 7.18 21.72
C LYS A 124 -14.62 7.72 20.30
N LYS A 125 -15.00 6.87 19.34
CA LYS A 125 -15.27 7.28 17.96
C LYS A 125 -16.77 7.40 17.76
N THR A 126 -17.24 8.54 17.25
CA THR A 126 -18.62 8.80 16.88
C THR A 126 -18.71 9.20 15.41
N LYS A 127 -19.94 9.46 14.93
CA LYS A 127 -20.14 9.98 13.56
C LYS A 127 -19.60 11.41 13.39
N GLU A 128 -19.59 12.16 14.48
CA GLU A 128 -19.15 13.57 14.52
C GLU A 128 -17.61 13.69 14.67
N GLY A 129 -16.92 12.63 15.10
CA GLY A 129 -15.47 12.65 15.28
C GLY A 129 -14.96 11.79 16.43
N ILE A 130 -13.73 12.07 16.84
CA ILE A 130 -13.06 11.40 17.95
C ILE A 130 -13.33 12.23 19.22
N LEU A 131 -13.73 11.55 20.29
CA LEU A 131 -14.03 12.17 21.60
C LEU A 131 -12.99 11.75 22.64
N TYR A 132 -12.46 12.73 23.36
CA TYR A 132 -11.71 12.54 24.59
C TYR A 132 -12.45 13.24 25.73
N LYS A 133 -12.73 12.53 26.83
CA LYS A 133 -13.50 13.05 27.97
C LYS A 133 -14.82 13.74 27.54
N ASN A 134 -15.52 13.16 26.53
CA ASN A 134 -16.76 13.64 25.94
C ASN A 134 -16.65 14.97 25.16
N GLN A 135 -15.45 15.42 24.81
CA GLN A 135 -15.21 16.58 23.94
C GLN A 135 -14.62 16.11 22.62
N ILE A 136 -15.06 16.69 21.51
CA ILE A 136 -14.46 16.42 20.18
C ILE A 136 -13.04 16.97 20.18
N ILE A 137 -12.09 16.14 19.71
CA ILE A 137 -10.67 16.51 19.58
C ILE A 137 -10.29 16.59 18.09
N ASP A 138 -9.41 17.53 17.77
CA ASP A 138 -8.85 17.75 16.42
C ASP A 138 -7.31 17.58 16.39
N ASP A 139 -6.73 17.31 17.55
CA ASP A 139 -5.30 17.15 17.73
C ASP A 139 -4.81 15.69 17.63
N TYR A 140 -5.68 14.75 17.21
CA TYR A 140 -5.25 13.38 16.92
C TYR A 140 -4.23 13.39 15.78
N ILE A 141 -3.17 12.55 15.88
CA ILE A 141 -2.16 12.46 14.82
C ILE A 141 -2.82 12.10 13.49
N ASN A 142 -2.32 12.68 12.40
CA ASN A 142 -2.80 12.45 11.04
C ASN A 142 -1.65 12.56 10.04
N TYR A 143 -1.90 12.22 8.78
CA TYR A 143 -0.87 12.25 7.73
C TYR A 143 -0.22 13.63 7.56
N LYS A 144 -0.98 14.73 7.73
CA LYS A 144 -0.44 16.09 7.66
C LYS A 144 0.60 16.31 8.75
N TRP A 145 0.29 15.95 9.99
CA TRP A 145 1.24 16.02 11.10
C TRP A 145 2.52 15.20 10.83
N PHE A 146 2.37 13.99 10.24
CA PHE A 146 3.51 13.17 9.85
C PHE A 146 4.41 13.87 8.82
N MET A 147 3.82 14.49 7.78
CA MET A 147 4.57 15.22 6.75
C MET A 147 5.23 16.52 7.24
N GLU A 148 4.82 17.04 8.40
CA GLU A 148 5.40 18.21 9.04
C GLU A 148 6.60 17.86 9.95
N GLN A 149 6.96 16.56 10.06
CA GLN A 149 8.17 16.17 10.80
C GLN A 149 9.41 16.46 9.94
N ASP A 150 10.36 17.19 10.49
CA ASP A 150 11.55 17.63 9.75
C ASP A 150 12.44 16.46 9.32
N ASP A 151 12.53 15.42 10.19
CA ASP A 151 13.35 14.24 9.96
C ASP A 151 12.52 12.96 10.08
N LEU A 152 12.59 12.10 9.05
CA LEU A 152 12.02 10.75 9.08
C LEU A 152 13.00 9.78 9.75
N THR A 153 13.43 10.12 10.97
CA THR A 153 14.35 9.33 11.80
C THR A 153 13.77 9.05 13.17
N CYS A 154 14.23 7.98 13.79
CA CYS A 154 13.81 7.63 15.15
C CYS A 154 14.33 8.65 16.16
N TYR A 155 13.44 9.26 16.95
CA TYR A 155 13.84 10.26 17.96
C TYR A 155 14.73 9.69 19.09
N MET A 156 14.77 8.34 19.24
CA MET A 156 15.56 7.67 20.28
C MET A 156 16.93 7.22 19.79
N CYS A 157 17.04 6.61 18.60
CA CYS A 157 18.30 6.04 18.10
C CYS A 157 18.86 6.77 16.86
N GLY A 158 18.09 7.68 16.25
CA GLY A 158 18.51 8.41 15.04
C GLY A 158 18.48 7.62 13.74
N GLU A 159 18.10 6.33 13.76
CA GLU A 159 18.01 5.50 12.56
C GLU A 159 16.87 5.96 11.65
N THR A 160 17.09 5.86 10.35
CA THR A 160 16.04 6.09 9.33
C THR A 160 14.97 5.03 9.38
N PHE A 161 13.75 5.40 9.02
CA PHE A 161 12.62 4.48 9.05
C PHE A 161 12.49 3.66 7.79
N ASP A 162 12.05 2.40 7.97
CA ASP A 162 11.40 1.62 6.93
C ASP A 162 9.87 1.80 7.00
N PHE A 163 9.22 1.56 5.86
CA PHE A 163 7.78 1.65 5.68
C PHE A 163 7.26 0.35 5.04
N GLU A 164 7.62 -0.80 5.67
CA GLU A 164 7.24 -2.12 5.17
C GLU A 164 5.86 -2.51 5.68
N LEU A 165 4.91 -2.68 4.74
CA LEU A 165 3.55 -3.13 5.03
C LEU A 165 3.41 -4.65 5.02
N SER A 166 4.25 -5.32 4.24
CA SER A 166 4.24 -6.79 4.10
C SER A 166 4.80 -7.51 5.32
N ASP A 167 5.66 -6.85 6.09
CA ASP A 167 6.25 -7.41 7.32
C ASP A 167 6.19 -6.39 8.46
N SER A 168 5.24 -6.60 9.35
CA SER A 168 5.04 -5.73 10.53
C SER A 168 6.13 -5.87 11.59
N HIS A 169 7.03 -6.86 11.46
CA HIS A 169 8.10 -7.14 12.43
C HIS A 169 9.45 -6.54 12.04
N VAL A 170 9.53 -5.82 10.91
CA VAL A 170 10.75 -5.09 10.56
C VAL A 170 11.07 -4.09 11.68
N VAL A 171 12.23 -4.27 12.31
CA VAL A 171 12.63 -3.55 13.53
C VAL A 171 12.79 -2.04 13.33
N SER A 172 13.13 -1.62 12.12
CA SER A 172 13.27 -0.22 11.66
C SER A 172 11.96 0.40 11.20
N ASN A 173 10.86 -0.37 11.12
CA ASN A 173 9.56 0.15 10.73
C ASN A 173 9.13 1.33 11.62
N MET A 174 8.62 2.37 10.98
CA MET A 174 8.11 3.56 11.65
C MET A 174 6.92 3.24 12.54
N THR A 175 6.96 3.74 13.76
CA THR A 175 5.86 3.75 14.73
C THR A 175 5.74 5.10 15.39
N CYS A 176 4.60 5.36 16.05
CA CYS A 176 4.43 6.52 16.92
C CYS A 176 4.50 6.08 18.39
N ASP A 177 5.46 6.63 19.11
CA ASP A 177 5.58 6.43 20.55
C ASP A 177 4.81 7.53 21.28
N ARG A 178 4.01 7.15 22.28
CA ARG A 178 3.36 8.09 23.19
C ARG A 178 4.28 8.45 24.35
N LEU A 179 4.48 9.72 24.57
CA LEU A 179 5.27 10.22 25.69
C LEU A 179 4.60 9.88 27.03
N ASP A 180 3.28 10.04 27.09
CA ASP A 180 2.43 9.60 28.21
C ASP A 180 1.49 8.47 27.72
N ASN A 181 1.70 7.26 28.22
CA ASN A 181 0.91 6.08 27.85
C ASN A 181 -0.55 6.13 28.34
N LYS A 182 -0.89 7.03 29.26
CA LYS A 182 -2.26 7.23 29.75
C LYS A 182 -3.10 8.07 28.79
N MET A 183 -2.46 8.87 27.94
CA MET A 183 -3.12 9.70 26.94
C MET A 183 -3.22 8.98 25.60
N TYR A 184 -4.09 9.49 24.74
CA TYR A 184 -4.24 9.02 23.36
C TYR A 184 -3.12 9.52 22.45
N HIS A 185 -3.11 9.07 21.20
CA HIS A 185 -2.13 9.50 20.20
C HIS A 185 -2.45 10.92 19.69
N SER A 186 -2.06 11.94 20.47
CA SER A 186 -2.18 13.34 20.05
C SER A 186 -0.89 13.84 19.40
N LYS A 187 -0.99 14.90 18.61
CA LYS A 187 0.15 15.58 17.96
C LYS A 187 1.24 16.01 18.96
N THR A 188 0.85 16.35 20.18
CA THR A 188 1.78 16.77 21.24
C THR A 188 2.31 15.62 22.08
N ASN A 189 1.57 14.49 22.13
CA ASN A 189 1.93 13.32 22.92
C ASN A 189 2.68 12.25 22.13
N CYS A 190 2.87 12.43 20.82
CA CYS A 190 3.51 11.44 19.96
C CYS A 190 4.84 11.93 19.40
N LYS A 191 5.79 10.99 19.30
CA LYS A 191 7.03 11.14 18.55
C LYS A 191 7.23 9.95 17.63
N LEU A 192 7.87 10.18 16.48
CA LEU A 192 8.22 9.10 15.55
C LEU A 192 9.39 8.29 16.12
N CYS A 193 9.22 6.98 16.17
CA CYS A 193 10.30 6.08 16.56
C CYS A 193 10.26 4.77 15.77
N CYS A 194 11.37 4.04 15.72
CA CYS A 194 11.39 2.71 15.12
C CYS A 194 10.72 1.69 16.05
N LEU A 195 10.29 0.58 15.47
CA LEU A 195 9.59 -0.48 16.20
C LEU A 195 10.45 -1.03 17.35
N SER A 196 11.75 -1.24 17.12
CA SER A 196 12.65 -1.77 18.15
C SER A 196 12.74 -0.86 19.38
N CYS A 197 12.89 0.46 19.17
CA CYS A 197 12.95 1.43 20.27
C CYS A 197 11.61 1.54 21.00
N ASN A 198 10.48 1.52 20.26
CA ASN A 198 9.16 1.59 20.87
C ASN A 198 8.85 0.37 21.74
N VAL A 199 9.28 -0.82 21.31
CA VAL A 199 9.13 -2.05 22.10
C VAL A 199 10.07 -2.06 23.31
N ALA A 200 11.29 -1.54 23.18
CA ALA A 200 12.30 -1.52 24.25
C ALA A 200 11.97 -0.52 25.38
N LYS A 201 11.11 0.46 25.12
CA LYS A 201 10.71 1.50 26.09
C LYS A 201 9.82 0.98 27.25
N LYS A 202 9.46 -0.29 27.26
CA LYS A 202 8.56 -0.89 28.25
C LYS A 202 9.08 -0.79 29.69
#